data_2f23c0174bf0860e2f460a663dd916c1
#
_entry.id   2f23c0174bf0860e2f460a663dd916c1
#
_cell.length_a   1.000
_cell.length_b   1.000
_cell.length_c   1.000
_cell.angle_alpha   90.00
_cell.angle_beta   90.00
_cell.angle_gamma   90.00
#
_symmetry.space_group_name_H-M   'P 1'
#
loop_
_entity.id
_entity.type
_entity.pdbx_description
1 polymer ?
#
loop_
_entity_poly.entity_id
_entity_poly.type
_entity_poly.pdbx_seq_one_letter_code
_entity_poly.pdbx_strand_id
1 'polypeptide(L)'
;MKHLEPGMAEYQAQADFEYMIRYNGAEGTAFPTIAGSGANGTMLHYDTNLDICEDGSLLLMDLGAKYRGYCADITRTYPVNGTYTERQRQVYDIVLAANREVAKTAKPGMTLKELNEIAKKVLAAGCMKLGLIEKEDEIDTYYMHGVSHHLGIDVHDVTAACNDTLQPGAIITDEPGLYIDEWEIGIRIEDDLLITENGCECLSEAIIRDPDEIEAFMKDR
;
A
#
# COMPACT_ATOMS: atom_id res chain seq x y z
N MET A 1 11.83 2.27 -8.43
CA MET A 1 12.37 3.52 -7.86
C MET A 1 13.53 4.11 -8.70
N LYS A 2 14.59 3.37 -9.05
CA LYS A 2 15.76 3.96 -9.74
C LYS A 2 15.48 4.54 -11.13
N HIS A 3 14.50 4.01 -11.84
CA HIS A 3 14.12 4.50 -13.18
C HIS A 3 13.02 5.55 -13.14
N LEU A 4 12.34 5.73 -11.99
CA LEU A 4 11.22 6.66 -11.88
C LEU A 4 11.72 8.11 -11.96
N GLU A 5 11.27 8.85 -12.98
CA GLU A 5 11.62 10.25 -13.21
C GLU A 5 10.45 11.01 -13.85
N PRO A 6 10.40 12.34 -13.72
CA PRO A 6 9.41 13.16 -14.41
C PRO A 6 9.43 12.94 -15.91
N GLY A 7 8.24 12.79 -16.50
CA GLY A 7 8.07 12.51 -17.93
C GLY A 7 7.98 11.03 -18.27
N MET A 8 8.24 10.12 -17.32
CA MET A 8 7.99 8.70 -17.46
C MET A 8 6.48 8.41 -17.51
N ALA A 9 6.04 7.50 -18.35
CA ALA A 9 4.64 7.06 -18.36
C ALA A 9 4.42 5.95 -17.31
N GLU A 10 3.22 5.89 -16.74
CA GLU A 10 2.83 4.89 -15.72
C GLU A 10 3.09 3.46 -16.18
N TYR A 11 2.76 3.12 -17.46
CA TYR A 11 3.03 1.78 -18.01
C TYR A 11 4.52 1.43 -18.09
N GLN A 12 5.43 2.40 -18.08
CA GLN A 12 6.86 2.12 -18.06
C GLN A 12 7.29 1.65 -16.66
N ALA A 13 6.73 2.24 -15.59
CA ALA A 13 6.94 1.75 -14.22
C ALA A 13 6.36 0.35 -14.04
N GLN A 14 5.17 0.09 -14.58
CA GLN A 14 4.57 -1.25 -14.64
C GLN A 14 5.49 -2.24 -15.36
N ALA A 15 6.01 -1.87 -16.54
CA ALA A 15 6.89 -2.73 -17.33
C ALA A 15 8.20 -3.07 -16.60
N ASP A 16 8.78 -2.13 -15.86
CA ASP A 16 9.96 -2.38 -15.03
C ASP A 16 9.69 -3.45 -13.96
N PHE A 17 8.56 -3.35 -13.27
CA PHE A 17 8.16 -4.36 -12.29
C PHE A 17 7.93 -5.72 -12.95
N GLU A 18 7.11 -5.78 -14.00
CA GLU A 18 6.77 -7.03 -14.69
C GLU A 18 7.99 -7.71 -15.29
N TYR A 19 8.94 -6.94 -15.85
CA TYR A 19 10.21 -7.46 -16.28
C TYR A 19 10.98 -8.12 -15.13
N MET A 20 11.09 -7.43 -13.99
CA MET A 20 11.89 -7.93 -12.87
C MET A 20 11.32 -9.20 -12.25
N ILE A 21 10.00 -9.29 -12.06
CA ILE A 21 9.39 -10.52 -11.52
C ILE A 21 9.57 -11.70 -12.48
N ARG A 22 9.39 -11.48 -13.81
CA ARG A 22 9.61 -12.52 -14.83
C ARG A 22 11.07 -12.94 -14.91
N TYR A 23 12.00 -11.98 -14.87
CA TYR A 23 13.43 -12.26 -14.88
C TYR A 23 13.87 -13.13 -13.69
N ASN A 24 13.22 -12.96 -12.53
CA ASN A 24 13.47 -13.75 -11.33
C ASN A 24 12.61 -15.01 -11.20
N GLY A 25 11.86 -15.39 -12.24
CA GLY A 25 11.19 -16.68 -12.33
C GLY A 25 9.76 -16.72 -11.80
N ALA A 26 9.12 -15.58 -11.58
CA ALA A 26 7.70 -15.53 -11.27
C ALA A 26 6.84 -15.99 -12.47
N GLU A 27 5.70 -16.60 -12.19
CA GLU A 27 4.72 -17.04 -13.19
C GLU A 27 4.05 -15.86 -13.90
N GLY A 28 4.02 -14.70 -13.26
CA GLY A 28 3.45 -13.45 -13.72
C GLY A 28 3.07 -12.55 -12.57
N THR A 29 2.24 -11.55 -12.87
CA THR A 29 1.59 -10.73 -11.85
C THR A 29 0.49 -11.53 -11.16
N ALA A 30 0.24 -11.25 -9.88
CA ALA A 30 -0.85 -11.85 -9.09
C ALA A 30 -2.21 -11.25 -9.51
N PHE A 31 -2.18 -9.98 -9.93
CA PHE A 31 -3.32 -9.18 -10.41
C PHE A 31 -2.83 -8.12 -11.42
N PRO A 32 -3.71 -7.41 -12.11
CA PRO A 32 -3.32 -6.27 -12.95
C PRO A 32 -2.61 -5.20 -12.12
N THR A 33 -1.37 -4.87 -12.48
CA THR A 33 -0.56 -3.86 -11.78
C THR A 33 -1.27 -2.51 -11.80
N ILE A 34 -1.37 -1.85 -10.65
CA ILE A 34 -1.82 -0.47 -10.53
C ILE A 34 -0.59 0.44 -10.49
N ALA A 35 -0.56 1.44 -11.37
CA ALA A 35 0.48 2.47 -11.37
C ALA A 35 -0.19 3.83 -11.61
N GLY A 36 -0.68 4.45 -10.53
CA GLY A 36 -1.43 5.71 -10.58
C GLY A 36 -0.59 6.92 -10.16
N SER A 37 -0.38 7.86 -11.08
CA SER A 37 0.36 9.10 -10.81
C SER A 37 -0.57 10.27 -10.55
N GLY A 38 -0.22 11.14 -9.58
CA GLY A 38 -1.02 12.32 -9.25
C GLY A 38 -2.45 11.95 -8.88
N ALA A 39 -3.44 12.56 -9.57
CA ALA A 39 -4.87 12.29 -9.35
C ALA A 39 -5.26 10.82 -9.59
N ASN A 40 -4.57 10.08 -10.47
CA ASN A 40 -4.85 8.66 -10.70
C ASN A 40 -4.55 7.81 -9.46
N GLY A 41 -3.61 8.24 -8.60
CA GLY A 41 -3.30 7.59 -7.34
C GLY A 41 -4.43 7.67 -6.30
N THR A 42 -5.45 8.52 -6.49
CA THR A 42 -6.63 8.56 -5.61
C THR A 42 -7.70 7.55 -5.99
N MET A 43 -7.60 6.92 -7.16
CA MET A 43 -8.51 5.87 -7.62
C MET A 43 -8.03 4.49 -7.15
N LEU A 44 -8.83 3.81 -6.31
CA LEU A 44 -8.43 2.57 -5.62
C LEU A 44 -7.94 1.44 -6.56
N HIS A 45 -8.62 1.26 -7.70
CA HIS A 45 -8.31 0.21 -8.68
C HIS A 45 -8.04 0.83 -10.07
N TYR A 46 -7.10 1.77 -10.11
CA TYR A 46 -6.66 2.37 -11.36
C TYR A 46 -5.74 1.42 -12.12
N ASP A 47 -6.20 0.86 -13.22
CA ASP A 47 -5.48 -0.14 -14.03
C ASP A 47 -5.16 0.31 -15.46
N THR A 48 -5.49 1.56 -15.80
CA THR A 48 -5.27 2.12 -17.14
C THR A 48 -3.79 2.36 -17.41
N ASN A 49 -3.05 2.91 -16.44
CA ASN A 49 -1.59 3.11 -16.44
C ASN A 49 -1.05 3.82 -17.69
N LEU A 50 -1.74 4.84 -18.20
CA LEU A 50 -1.37 5.51 -19.46
C LEU A 50 -0.85 6.94 -19.31
N ASP A 51 -1.05 7.57 -18.15
CA ASP A 51 -0.70 8.96 -17.96
C ASP A 51 0.80 9.16 -17.71
N ILE A 52 1.23 10.40 -17.79
CA ILE A 52 2.63 10.79 -17.57
C ILE A 52 2.82 11.17 -16.11
N CYS A 53 3.86 10.65 -15.49
CA CYS A 53 4.30 11.01 -14.16
C CYS A 53 4.89 12.42 -14.18
N GLU A 54 4.13 13.40 -13.67
CA GLU A 54 4.54 14.80 -13.67
C GLU A 54 5.55 15.10 -12.54
N ASP A 55 6.38 16.12 -12.73
CA ASP A 55 7.29 16.60 -11.69
C ASP A 55 6.51 17.09 -10.46
N GLY A 56 6.93 16.63 -9.27
CA GLY A 56 6.28 16.95 -8.01
C GLY A 56 5.03 16.11 -7.68
N SER A 57 4.59 15.22 -8.58
CA SER A 57 3.52 14.26 -8.29
C SER A 57 4.05 13.03 -7.52
N LEU A 58 3.12 12.22 -7.01
CA LEU A 58 3.39 10.89 -6.47
C LEU A 58 3.05 9.84 -7.53
N LEU A 59 3.70 8.69 -7.46
CA LEU A 59 3.32 7.46 -8.14
C LEU A 59 2.98 6.41 -7.09
N LEU A 60 1.71 6.04 -6.98
CA LEU A 60 1.24 4.89 -6.22
C LEU A 60 1.39 3.65 -7.11
N MET A 61 2.12 2.66 -6.63
CA MET A 61 2.25 1.36 -7.29
C MET A 61 1.74 0.26 -6.38
N ASP A 62 0.71 -0.43 -6.85
CA ASP A 62 0.16 -1.63 -6.22
C ASP A 62 0.42 -2.81 -7.15
N LEU A 63 1.17 -3.77 -6.63
CA LEU A 63 1.82 -4.78 -7.45
C LEU A 63 2.11 -6.07 -6.68
N GLY A 64 1.87 -7.18 -7.32
CA GLY A 64 2.11 -8.51 -6.74
C GLY A 64 2.64 -9.49 -7.75
N ALA A 65 3.60 -10.31 -7.32
CA ALA A 65 4.12 -11.42 -8.13
C ALA A 65 3.38 -12.71 -7.78
N LYS A 66 3.11 -13.55 -8.78
CA LYS A 66 2.71 -14.94 -8.57
C LYS A 66 3.91 -15.86 -8.72
N TYR A 67 4.24 -16.59 -7.66
CA TYR A 67 5.39 -17.49 -7.64
C TYR A 67 5.03 -18.82 -6.99
N ARG A 68 5.25 -19.93 -7.72
CA ARG A 68 4.90 -21.30 -7.31
C ARG A 68 3.45 -21.44 -6.85
N GLY A 69 2.53 -20.75 -7.55
CA GLY A 69 1.12 -20.77 -7.27
C GLY A 69 0.63 -19.83 -6.17
N TYR A 70 1.52 -19.14 -5.45
CA TYR A 70 1.17 -18.17 -4.40
C TYR A 70 1.31 -16.74 -4.88
N CYS A 71 0.41 -15.87 -4.39
CA CYS A 71 0.39 -14.45 -4.68
C CYS A 71 1.12 -13.67 -3.58
N ALA A 72 1.75 -12.57 -3.95
CA ALA A 72 2.16 -11.47 -3.08
C ALA A 72 1.33 -10.23 -3.40
N ASP A 73 1.22 -9.30 -2.45
CA ASP A 73 0.47 -8.06 -2.59
C ASP A 73 1.16 -6.91 -1.86
N ILE A 74 1.68 -5.95 -2.60
CA ILE A 74 2.52 -4.89 -2.04
C ILE A 74 2.19 -3.56 -2.69
N THR A 75 1.85 -2.58 -1.88
CA THR A 75 1.74 -1.20 -2.37
C THR A 75 2.83 -0.32 -1.78
N ARG A 76 3.40 0.54 -2.61
CA ARG A 76 4.27 1.65 -2.23
C ARG A 76 3.91 2.90 -3.01
N THR A 77 4.08 4.06 -2.40
CA THR A 77 3.86 5.35 -3.05
C THR A 77 5.16 6.16 -3.04
N TYR A 78 5.62 6.55 -4.23
CA TYR A 78 6.92 7.19 -4.44
C TYR A 78 6.78 8.62 -4.96
N PRO A 79 7.65 9.56 -4.55
CA PRO A 79 7.72 10.88 -5.18
C PRO A 79 8.40 10.75 -6.55
N VAL A 80 7.74 11.20 -7.62
CA VAL A 80 8.24 11.04 -9.00
C VAL A 80 9.62 11.64 -9.20
N ASN A 81 9.89 12.79 -8.59
CA ASN A 81 11.19 13.47 -8.69
C ASN A 81 12.19 13.06 -7.58
N GLY A 82 11.81 12.12 -6.70
CA GLY A 82 12.67 11.61 -5.61
C GLY A 82 12.61 12.41 -4.32
N THR A 83 11.68 13.36 -4.17
CA THR A 83 11.51 14.15 -2.96
C THR A 83 10.04 14.42 -2.69
N TYR A 84 9.55 14.08 -1.50
CA TYR A 84 8.18 14.40 -1.08
C TYR A 84 8.05 15.90 -0.79
N THR A 85 6.97 16.52 -1.23
CA THR A 85 6.56 17.82 -0.71
C THR A 85 6.17 17.71 0.76
N GLU A 86 6.16 18.83 1.50
CA GLU A 86 5.76 18.82 2.91
C GLU A 86 4.37 18.21 3.12
N ARG A 87 3.40 18.51 2.26
CA ARG A 87 2.05 17.97 2.33
C ARG A 87 2.00 16.47 2.04
N GLN A 88 2.68 16.01 1.01
CA GLN A 88 2.79 14.59 0.69
C GLN A 88 3.43 13.81 1.83
N ARG A 89 4.49 14.37 2.44
CA ARG A 89 5.18 13.78 3.58
C ARG A 89 4.27 13.65 4.80
N GLN A 90 3.48 14.69 5.12
CA GLN A 90 2.52 14.65 6.21
C GLN A 90 1.49 13.54 6.03
N VAL A 91 0.93 13.38 4.83
CA VAL A 91 -0.02 12.30 4.52
C VAL A 91 0.67 10.94 4.57
N TYR A 92 1.89 10.82 4.00
CA TYR A 92 2.67 9.59 4.02
C TYR A 92 2.96 9.11 5.44
N ASP A 93 3.39 10.01 6.32
CA ASP A 93 3.69 9.69 7.72
C ASP A 93 2.45 9.20 8.49
N ILE A 94 1.25 9.71 8.17
CA ILE A 94 -0.01 9.23 8.76
C ILE A 94 -0.31 7.80 8.29
N VAL A 95 -0.20 7.52 7.01
CA VAL A 95 -0.44 6.18 6.45
C VAL A 95 0.58 5.17 6.99
N LEU A 96 1.86 5.55 7.03
CA LEU A 96 2.92 4.71 7.59
C LEU A 96 2.70 4.42 9.08
N ALA A 97 2.19 5.41 9.84
CA ALA A 97 1.86 5.20 11.24
C ALA A 97 0.69 4.20 11.40
N ALA A 98 -0.30 4.23 10.52
CA ALA A 98 -1.41 3.27 10.53
C ALA A 98 -0.92 1.84 10.19
N ASN A 99 -0.11 1.67 9.12
CA ASN A 99 0.50 0.39 8.75
C ASN A 99 1.32 -0.19 9.92
N ARG A 100 2.20 0.62 10.54
CA ARG A 100 3.00 0.18 11.69
C ARG A 100 2.15 -0.21 12.91
N GLU A 101 1.04 0.46 13.18
CA GLU A 101 0.19 0.15 14.33
C GLU A 101 -0.65 -1.11 14.09
N VAL A 102 -1.10 -1.36 12.85
CA VAL A 102 -1.77 -2.61 12.47
C VAL A 102 -0.79 -3.79 12.61
N ALA A 103 0.38 -3.72 11.99
CA ALA A 103 1.40 -4.78 12.07
C ALA A 103 1.82 -5.07 13.53
N LYS A 104 1.98 -4.04 14.36
CA LYS A 104 2.32 -4.20 15.79
C LYS A 104 1.22 -4.89 16.59
N THR A 105 -0.05 -4.76 16.18
CA THR A 105 -1.21 -5.21 16.95
C THR A 105 -1.75 -6.54 16.47
N ALA A 106 -1.58 -6.86 15.18
CA ALA A 106 -2.10 -8.07 14.55
C ALA A 106 -1.59 -9.34 15.26
N LYS A 107 -2.53 -10.22 15.62
CA LYS A 107 -2.26 -11.47 16.34
C LYS A 107 -3.41 -12.47 16.18
N PRO A 108 -3.20 -13.75 16.51
CA PRO A 108 -4.28 -14.74 16.53
C PRO A 108 -5.48 -14.32 17.38
N GLY A 109 -6.67 -14.65 16.91
CA GLY A 109 -7.94 -14.37 17.58
C GLY A 109 -8.54 -13.00 17.26
N MET A 110 -7.81 -12.10 16.64
CA MET A 110 -8.35 -10.85 16.10
C MET A 110 -9.08 -11.10 14.78
N THR A 111 -9.97 -10.18 14.43
CA THR A 111 -10.68 -10.13 13.14
C THR A 111 -10.09 -9.05 12.25
N LEU A 112 -10.26 -9.18 10.93
CA LEU A 112 -9.89 -8.11 9.97
C LEU A 112 -10.62 -6.80 10.28
N LYS A 113 -11.86 -6.89 10.77
CA LYS A 113 -12.62 -5.72 11.19
C LYS A 113 -11.96 -4.98 12.36
N GLU A 114 -11.46 -5.69 13.37
CA GLU A 114 -10.74 -5.06 14.50
C GLU A 114 -9.45 -4.39 14.04
N LEU A 115 -8.71 -5.00 13.08
CA LEU A 115 -7.54 -4.37 12.47
C LEU A 115 -7.92 -3.10 11.71
N ASN A 116 -9.02 -3.13 10.96
CA ASN A 116 -9.53 -1.96 10.25
C ASN A 116 -9.89 -0.80 11.18
N GLU A 117 -10.51 -1.07 12.33
CA GLU A 117 -10.80 -0.04 13.33
C GLU A 117 -9.54 0.58 13.93
N ILE A 118 -8.44 -0.19 14.04
CA ILE A 118 -7.14 0.33 14.47
C ILE A 118 -6.58 1.29 13.41
N ALA A 119 -6.56 0.89 12.14
CA ALA A 119 -6.12 1.75 11.05
C ALA A 119 -6.94 3.04 10.99
N LYS A 120 -8.28 2.94 11.00
CA LYS A 120 -9.19 4.10 10.97
C LYS A 120 -8.90 5.11 12.07
N LYS A 121 -8.66 4.67 13.30
CA LYS A 121 -8.33 5.58 14.41
C LYS A 121 -7.05 6.37 14.17
N VAL A 122 -6.00 5.72 13.67
CA VAL A 122 -4.72 6.39 13.38
C VAL A 122 -4.89 7.38 12.23
N LEU A 123 -5.54 6.94 11.13
CA LEU A 123 -5.80 7.78 9.97
C LEU A 123 -6.66 8.98 10.33
N ALA A 124 -7.77 8.78 11.07
CA ALA A 124 -8.66 9.85 11.50
C ALA A 124 -7.94 10.88 12.37
N ALA A 125 -7.16 10.42 13.35
CA ALA A 125 -6.37 11.32 14.21
C ALA A 125 -5.36 12.16 13.40
N GLY A 126 -4.79 11.59 12.33
CA GLY A 126 -3.92 12.30 11.40
C GLY A 126 -4.68 13.31 10.54
N CYS A 127 -5.79 12.91 9.94
CA CYS A 127 -6.64 13.78 9.11
C CYS A 127 -7.22 14.97 9.91
N MET A 128 -7.60 14.74 11.17
CA MET A 128 -8.04 15.84 12.07
C MET A 128 -6.91 16.84 12.31
N LYS A 129 -5.67 16.41 12.49
CA LYS A 129 -4.51 17.33 12.65
C LYS A 129 -4.23 18.13 11.39
N LEU A 130 -4.48 17.57 10.21
CA LEU A 130 -4.35 18.26 8.92
C LEU A 130 -5.56 19.16 8.61
N GLY A 131 -6.64 19.09 9.40
CA GLY A 131 -7.87 19.85 9.16
C GLY A 131 -8.71 19.33 8.00
N LEU A 132 -8.52 18.07 7.61
CA LEU A 132 -9.30 17.41 6.55
C LEU A 132 -10.68 16.97 7.04
N ILE A 133 -10.77 16.57 8.29
CA ILE A 133 -12.01 16.14 8.97
C ILE A 133 -12.12 16.81 10.34
N GLU A 134 -13.35 16.95 10.85
CA GLU A 134 -13.62 17.48 12.20
C GLU A 134 -13.87 16.36 13.23
N LYS A 135 -14.34 15.19 12.77
CA LYS A 135 -14.69 14.02 13.60
C LYS A 135 -14.14 12.73 13.03
N GLU A 136 -13.90 11.75 13.90
CA GLU A 136 -13.35 10.45 13.53
C GLU A 136 -14.21 9.68 12.51
N ASP A 137 -15.54 9.80 12.60
CA ASP A 137 -16.47 9.10 11.70
C ASP A 137 -16.51 9.66 10.26
N GLU A 138 -15.88 10.81 10.02
CA GLU A 138 -15.70 11.39 8.68
C GLU A 138 -14.54 10.78 7.89
N ILE A 139 -13.75 9.88 8.51
CA ILE A 139 -12.58 9.26 7.87
C ILE A 139 -12.92 8.49 6.60
N ASP A 140 -14.13 7.95 6.49
CA ASP A 140 -14.59 7.20 5.33
C ASP A 140 -14.65 8.06 4.04
N THR A 141 -14.54 9.39 4.16
CA THR A 141 -14.38 10.29 3.01
C THR A 141 -13.04 10.10 2.29
N TYR A 142 -11.97 9.78 3.05
CA TYR A 142 -10.60 9.67 2.55
C TYR A 142 -10.02 8.27 2.64
N TYR A 143 -10.74 7.33 3.29
CA TYR A 143 -10.37 5.93 3.45
C TYR A 143 -11.58 5.03 3.24
N MET A 144 -11.77 4.50 2.03
CA MET A 144 -13.00 3.88 1.57
C MET A 144 -12.93 2.34 1.46
N HIS A 145 -11.87 1.70 1.96
CA HIS A 145 -11.69 0.24 1.87
C HIS A 145 -11.31 -0.38 3.23
N GLY A 146 -11.20 -1.70 3.29
CA GLY A 146 -10.69 -2.42 4.45
C GLY A 146 -9.17 -2.36 4.51
N VAL A 147 -8.60 -2.50 5.71
CA VAL A 147 -7.13 -2.49 5.90
C VAL A 147 -6.46 -3.79 5.48
N SER A 148 -7.25 -4.85 5.21
CA SER A 148 -6.67 -6.19 5.07
C SER A 148 -7.64 -7.16 4.40
N HIS A 149 -7.07 -8.09 3.66
CA HIS A 149 -7.72 -9.31 3.19
C HIS A 149 -6.78 -10.51 3.35
N HIS A 150 -7.31 -11.72 3.24
CA HIS A 150 -6.48 -12.93 3.19
C HIS A 150 -5.77 -13.04 1.85
N LEU A 151 -4.55 -13.53 1.89
CA LEU A 151 -3.65 -13.69 0.75
C LEU A 151 -3.13 -15.12 0.69
N GLY A 152 -3.04 -15.71 -0.51
CA GLY A 152 -2.57 -17.08 -0.66
C GLY A 152 -2.44 -17.51 -2.12
N ILE A 153 -3.24 -18.49 -2.57
CA ILE A 153 -3.29 -18.96 -3.96
C ILE A 153 -3.95 -17.89 -4.85
N ASP A 154 -4.97 -17.24 -4.31
CA ASP A 154 -5.59 -16.06 -4.90
C ASP A 154 -5.19 -14.82 -4.11
N VAL A 155 -5.12 -13.66 -4.78
CA VAL A 155 -4.78 -12.39 -4.13
C VAL A 155 -5.83 -12.02 -3.07
N HIS A 156 -7.13 -12.16 -3.39
CA HIS A 156 -8.21 -12.14 -2.42
C HIS A 156 -8.59 -13.59 -2.09
N ASP A 157 -7.83 -14.21 -1.19
CA ASP A 157 -8.00 -15.64 -0.92
C ASP A 157 -9.21 -15.90 -0.03
N VAL A 158 -9.79 -17.09 -0.20
CA VAL A 158 -11.01 -17.49 0.51
C VAL A 158 -10.72 -17.84 1.96
N THR A 159 -11.67 -17.53 2.83
CA THR A 159 -11.67 -18.02 4.21
C THR A 159 -12.91 -18.87 4.45
N ALA A 160 -12.86 -19.79 5.43
CA ALA A 160 -14.06 -20.49 5.86
C ALA A 160 -15.02 -19.46 6.48
N ALA A 161 -16.26 -19.41 6.01
CA ALA A 161 -17.28 -18.44 6.45
C ALA A 161 -17.60 -18.45 7.96
N CYS A 162 -17.12 -19.43 8.69
CA CYS A 162 -17.24 -19.55 10.15
C CYS A 162 -15.98 -19.09 10.90
N ASN A 163 -14.96 -18.56 10.22
CA ASN A 163 -13.66 -18.30 10.81
C ASN A 163 -13.23 -16.85 10.54
N ASP A 164 -13.96 -15.89 11.13
CA ASP A 164 -13.63 -14.45 11.01
C ASP A 164 -12.39 -14.06 11.83
N THR A 165 -11.80 -15.01 12.59
CA THR A 165 -10.65 -14.74 13.43
C THR A 165 -9.37 -15.26 12.82
N LEU A 166 -8.33 -14.43 12.87
CA LEU A 166 -6.99 -14.78 12.40
C LEU A 166 -6.44 -15.97 13.16
N GLN A 167 -5.86 -16.92 12.44
CA GLN A 167 -5.22 -18.12 12.98
C GLN A 167 -3.72 -18.07 12.69
N PRO A 168 -2.88 -18.70 13.53
CA PRO A 168 -1.48 -18.91 13.19
C PRO A 168 -1.33 -19.62 11.83
N GLY A 169 -0.42 -19.11 11.00
CA GLY A 169 -0.20 -19.57 9.63
C GLY A 169 -1.03 -18.85 8.57
N ALA A 170 -2.02 -18.01 8.94
CA ALA A 170 -2.71 -17.16 7.99
C ALA A 170 -1.77 -16.07 7.46
N ILE A 171 -1.88 -15.76 6.18
CA ILE A 171 -1.25 -14.58 5.56
C ILE A 171 -2.36 -13.60 5.21
N ILE A 172 -2.14 -12.34 5.57
CA ILE A 172 -3.04 -11.22 5.32
C ILE A 172 -2.27 -10.02 4.79
N THR A 173 -2.94 -9.11 4.10
CA THR A 173 -2.41 -7.79 3.77
C THR A 173 -2.52 -6.84 4.96
N ASP A 174 -1.73 -5.77 4.95
CA ASP A 174 -1.84 -4.59 5.82
C ASP A 174 -1.65 -3.36 4.95
N GLU A 175 -2.77 -2.78 4.47
CA GLU A 175 -2.81 -1.83 3.36
C GLU A 175 -3.56 -0.52 3.67
N PRO A 176 -3.30 0.18 4.78
CA PRO A 176 -3.94 1.46 4.99
C PRO A 176 -3.58 2.47 3.89
N GLY A 177 -4.53 3.35 3.57
CA GLY A 177 -4.34 4.40 2.58
C GLY A 177 -5.12 5.67 2.90
N LEU A 178 -4.75 6.78 2.26
CA LEU A 178 -5.51 8.03 2.23
C LEU A 178 -5.57 8.54 0.80
N TYR A 179 -6.77 8.91 0.36
CA TYR A 179 -7.07 9.32 -1.01
C TYR A 179 -7.75 10.68 -0.98
N ILE A 180 -6.98 11.72 -1.28
CA ILE A 180 -7.38 13.13 -1.12
C ILE A 180 -7.43 13.79 -2.49
N ASP A 181 -8.60 13.70 -3.15
CA ASP A 181 -8.80 14.15 -4.52
C ASP A 181 -8.47 15.63 -4.68
N GLU A 182 -8.87 16.48 -3.75
CA GLU A 182 -8.63 17.92 -3.79
C GLU A 182 -7.15 18.33 -3.71
N TRP A 183 -6.29 17.38 -3.32
CA TRP A 183 -4.83 17.55 -3.28
C TRP A 183 -4.10 16.73 -4.35
N GLU A 184 -4.82 15.88 -5.08
CA GLU A 184 -4.24 14.89 -6.01
C GLU A 184 -3.20 14.00 -5.30
N ILE A 185 -3.48 13.65 -4.04
CA ILE A 185 -2.62 12.80 -3.20
C ILE A 185 -3.36 11.51 -2.85
N GLY A 186 -2.93 10.42 -3.48
CA GLY A 186 -3.27 9.06 -3.08
C GLY A 186 -2.03 8.39 -2.52
N ILE A 187 -2.10 7.90 -1.29
CA ILE A 187 -1.00 7.17 -0.64
C ILE A 187 -1.57 5.89 -0.03
N ARG A 188 -1.03 4.74 -0.43
CA ARG A 188 -1.22 3.44 0.20
C ARG A 188 0.15 2.84 0.50
N ILE A 189 0.27 2.22 1.67
CA ILE A 189 1.45 1.44 2.07
C ILE A 189 0.93 0.07 2.48
N GLU A 190 1.41 -0.96 1.82
CA GLU A 190 0.93 -2.32 1.99
C GLU A 190 2.06 -3.31 2.18
N ASP A 191 1.87 -4.19 3.13
CA ASP A 191 2.77 -5.28 3.45
C ASP A 191 2.01 -6.59 3.61
N ASP A 192 2.68 -7.71 3.31
CA ASP A 192 2.18 -9.06 3.59
C ASP A 192 2.57 -9.47 5.03
N LEU A 193 1.59 -9.82 5.84
CA LEU A 193 1.79 -10.24 7.23
C LEU A 193 1.47 -11.73 7.42
N LEU A 194 2.44 -12.49 7.92
CA LEU A 194 2.23 -13.86 8.42
C LEU A 194 1.79 -13.80 9.89
N ILE A 195 0.62 -14.32 10.20
CA ILE A 195 0.16 -14.46 11.59
C ILE A 195 0.91 -15.62 12.25
N THR A 196 1.61 -15.32 13.34
CA THR A 196 2.37 -16.29 14.14
C THR A 196 1.59 -16.71 15.38
N GLU A 197 2.16 -17.56 16.24
CA GLU A 197 1.50 -18.00 17.49
C GLU A 197 1.18 -16.84 18.46
N ASN A 198 1.96 -15.73 18.41
CA ASN A 198 1.87 -14.66 19.42
C ASN A 198 1.74 -13.24 18.84
N GLY A 199 1.70 -13.10 17.51
CA GLY A 199 1.68 -11.80 16.82
C GLY A 199 1.68 -11.99 15.32
N CYS A 200 2.46 -11.18 14.60
CA CYS A 200 2.69 -11.37 13.17
C CYS A 200 4.15 -11.09 12.80
N GLU A 201 4.53 -11.54 11.61
CA GLU A 201 5.81 -11.30 10.96
C GLU A 201 5.53 -10.62 9.61
N CYS A 202 6.21 -9.51 9.31
CA CYS A 202 6.12 -8.84 8.02
C CYS A 202 7.01 -9.57 7.01
N LEU A 203 6.41 -10.20 6.02
CA LEU A 203 7.13 -10.94 4.97
C LEU A 203 7.83 -10.00 3.98
N SER A 204 7.33 -8.78 3.85
CA SER A 204 7.84 -7.73 2.97
C SER A 204 8.78 -6.71 3.66
N GLU A 205 9.27 -7.02 4.88
CA GLU A 205 10.11 -6.11 5.69
C GLU A 205 11.33 -5.56 4.95
N ALA A 206 11.88 -6.32 4.00
CA ALA A 206 13.02 -5.90 3.19
C ALA A 206 12.69 -4.83 2.13
N ILE A 207 11.42 -4.57 1.86
CA ILE A 207 10.97 -3.57 0.89
C ILE A 207 10.86 -2.22 1.59
N ILE A 208 11.72 -1.28 1.20
CA ILE A 208 11.79 0.06 1.79
C ILE A 208 10.41 0.71 1.84
N ARG A 209 10.02 1.20 3.03
CA ARG A 209 8.79 1.95 3.28
C ARG A 209 8.99 3.22 4.10
N ASP A 210 10.17 3.41 4.68
CA ASP A 210 10.49 4.66 5.36
C ASP A 210 10.73 5.76 4.32
N PRO A 211 10.06 6.93 4.41
CA PRO A 211 10.15 7.95 3.38
C PRO A 211 11.53 8.60 3.29
N ASP A 212 12.31 8.66 4.38
CA ASP A 212 13.68 9.17 4.32
C ASP A 212 14.61 8.18 3.60
N GLU A 213 14.38 6.87 3.79
CA GLU A 213 15.11 5.82 3.06
C GLU A 213 14.74 5.80 1.58
N ILE A 214 13.44 6.02 1.24
CA ILE A 214 12.99 6.13 -0.15
C ILE A 214 13.68 7.31 -0.85
N GLU A 215 13.66 8.50 -0.25
CA GLU A 215 14.34 9.67 -0.81
C GLU A 215 15.85 9.45 -0.95
N ALA A 216 16.49 8.86 0.06
CA ALA A 216 17.92 8.55 0.02
C ALA A 216 18.23 7.57 -1.13
N PHE A 217 17.43 6.49 -1.26
CA PHE A 217 17.60 5.49 -2.33
C PHE A 217 17.39 6.10 -3.72
N MET A 218 16.44 7.02 -3.87
CA MET A 218 16.14 7.67 -5.14
C MET A 218 17.18 8.74 -5.52
N LYS A 219 17.92 9.31 -4.57
CA LYS A 219 19.03 10.25 -4.83
C LYS A 219 20.26 9.58 -5.43
N ASP A 220 20.46 8.28 -5.19
CA ASP A 220 21.61 7.50 -5.68
C ASP A 220 21.36 6.86 -7.07
N ARG A 221 20.61 7.55 -7.95
CA ARG A 221 20.28 7.11 -9.32
C ARG A 221 21.47 7.15 -10.26
#